data_67e3af8a1abb2b7b9f83a0f88669ffba
#
_entry.id   67e3af8a1abb2b7b9f83a0f88669ffba
#
_cell.length_a   1.000
_cell.length_b   1.000
_cell.length_c   1.000
_cell.angle_alpha   90.00
_cell.angle_beta   90.00
_cell.angle_gamma   90.00
#
_symmetry.space_group_name_H-M   'P 1'
#
loop_
_entity.id
_entity.type
_entity.pdbx_description
1 polymer ?
#
loop_
_entity_poly.entity_id
_entity_poly.type
_entity_poly.pdbx_seq_one_letter_code
_entity_poly.pdbx_strand_id
1 'polypeptide(L)'
;MGTLARLAPGFLEKLSESHHMSATEKEESFMYMLGHNCIHVMNSPAAGKLYGQGLFEVENKRPIFRYEHLFFTVLDAYRPAKSHWTLKAPVYALFFPLIFDEYPDVRLVLTHRNPLVTLPSVCRLMESWCIAFDKDGSFDKHRFAKLQRIAAEKIIMVPFQFRKGNPDKEGQIFDCLYAELFSDPITIVKKIYEKFHIRYTGEFEQRMKVYLEDNKQGKYGRHKYSLEEYGFDVQSLYQEFKEYMDHYGYGIPDKMVRPVALGSEKALG
;
A
#
# COMPACT_ATOMS: atom_id res chain seq x y z
N MET A 1 18.84 -0.74 12.24
CA MET A 1 18.92 -2.23 12.05
C MET A 1 19.42 -2.95 13.31
N GLY A 2 20.58 -2.60 13.88
CA GLY A 2 21.12 -3.31 15.05
C GLY A 2 20.23 -3.34 16.31
N THR A 3 19.45 -2.30 16.55
CA THR A 3 18.54 -2.23 17.70
C THR A 3 17.33 -3.13 17.51
N LEU A 4 16.73 -3.18 16.31
CA LEU A 4 15.61 -4.06 16.01
C LEU A 4 15.99 -5.54 16.08
N ALA A 5 17.19 -5.91 15.59
CA ALA A 5 17.68 -7.29 15.69
C ALA A 5 17.89 -7.74 17.14
N ARG A 6 18.20 -6.81 18.06
CA ARG A 6 18.33 -7.10 19.49
C ARG A 6 16.98 -7.24 20.21
N LEU A 7 16.00 -6.43 19.80
CA LEU A 7 14.66 -6.40 20.42
C LEU A 7 13.77 -7.54 19.96
N ALA A 8 13.93 -7.98 18.73
CA ALA A 8 13.13 -9.05 18.10
C ALA A 8 14.04 -9.97 17.27
N PRO A 9 14.74 -10.94 17.87
CA PRO A 9 15.58 -11.91 17.16
C PRO A 9 14.77 -12.67 16.11
N GLY A 10 15.33 -12.84 14.90
CA GLY A 10 14.64 -13.49 13.77
C GLY A 10 13.57 -12.65 13.08
N PHE A 11 13.23 -11.46 13.58
CA PHE A 11 12.26 -10.57 12.95
C PHE A 11 12.70 -10.08 11.58
N LEU A 12 13.95 -9.64 11.46
CA LEU A 12 14.47 -9.13 10.18
C LEU A 12 14.52 -10.21 9.11
N GLU A 13 14.79 -11.46 9.48
CA GLU A 13 14.77 -12.61 8.57
C GLU A 13 13.35 -12.87 8.06
N LYS A 14 12.37 -12.96 8.96
CA LYS A 14 10.95 -13.14 8.59
C LYS A 14 10.40 -11.95 7.79
N LEU A 15 10.81 -10.74 8.14
CA LEU A 15 10.42 -9.54 7.39
C LEU A 15 11.02 -9.55 6.00
N SER A 16 12.29 -9.92 5.85
CA SER A 16 12.97 -10.00 4.57
C SER A 16 12.35 -11.01 3.61
N GLU A 17 11.67 -12.04 4.13
CA GLU A 17 10.88 -12.97 3.31
C GLU A 17 9.69 -12.26 2.65
N SER A 18 9.02 -11.35 3.35
CA SER A 18 7.80 -10.66 2.89
C SER A 18 8.08 -9.25 2.33
N HIS A 19 9.10 -8.58 2.83
CA HIS A 19 9.49 -7.23 2.45
C HIS A 19 10.99 -7.04 2.66
N HIS A 20 11.75 -7.06 1.56
CA HIS A 20 13.20 -6.87 1.62
C HIS A 20 13.50 -5.43 2.08
N MET A 21 14.29 -5.30 3.15
CA MET A 21 14.75 -4.02 3.69
C MET A 21 16.27 -4.02 3.83
N SER A 22 16.88 -2.94 3.40
CA SER A 22 18.32 -2.72 3.47
C SER A 22 18.64 -1.33 4.02
N ALA A 23 19.74 -1.17 4.72
CA ALA A 23 20.17 0.13 5.24
C ALA A 23 20.61 1.11 4.13
N THR A 24 20.83 0.62 2.92
CA THR A 24 21.36 1.39 1.79
C THR A 24 20.37 1.51 0.62
N GLU A 25 19.26 0.80 0.67
CA GLU A 25 18.21 0.89 -0.35
C GLU A 25 17.24 2.04 -0.07
N LYS A 26 16.49 2.40 -1.11
CA LYS A 26 15.46 3.44 -1.02
C LYS A 26 14.29 2.91 -0.22
N GLU A 27 13.87 3.66 0.78
CA GLU A 27 12.74 3.34 1.64
C GLU A 27 11.53 4.24 1.37
N GLU A 28 10.40 3.87 1.95
CA GLU A 28 9.17 4.64 1.85
C GLU A 28 9.31 5.99 2.58
N SER A 29 8.78 7.03 1.97
CA SER A 29 8.87 8.40 2.49
C SER A 29 8.16 8.61 3.84
N PHE A 30 7.22 7.73 4.22
CA PHE A 30 6.52 7.85 5.50
C PHE A 30 7.38 7.52 6.73
N MET A 31 8.58 6.97 6.56
CA MET A 31 9.45 6.58 7.69
C MET A 31 9.80 7.75 8.61
N TYR A 32 9.95 8.96 8.08
CA TYR A 32 10.14 10.14 8.92
C TYR A 32 8.84 10.60 9.62
N MET A 33 7.67 10.32 9.03
CA MET A 33 6.38 10.57 9.66
C MET A 33 6.16 9.69 10.89
N LEU A 34 6.70 8.46 10.91
CA LEU A 34 6.68 7.58 12.08
C LEU A 34 7.45 8.20 13.27
N GLY A 35 8.59 8.85 13.00
CA GLY A 35 9.40 9.51 14.02
C GLY A 35 8.67 10.66 14.75
N HIS A 36 7.61 11.19 14.17
CA HIS A 36 6.82 12.28 14.75
C HIS A 36 5.46 11.82 15.31
N ASN A 37 5.29 10.55 15.61
CA ASN A 37 4.01 9.98 16.10
C ASN A 37 2.81 10.21 15.16
N CYS A 38 3.08 10.52 13.92
CA CYS A 38 2.09 11.04 13.00
C CYS A 38 1.29 9.96 12.29
N ILE A 39 1.88 8.79 12.15
CA ILE A 39 1.25 7.65 11.50
C ILE A 39 1.59 6.40 12.30
N HIS A 40 0.64 5.92 13.06
CA HIS A 40 0.67 4.54 13.52
C HIS A 40 0.01 3.67 12.44
N VAL A 41 0.69 3.51 11.32
CA VAL A 41 0.32 2.54 10.27
C VAL A 41 0.26 1.13 10.85
N MET A 42 1.05 0.91 11.85
CA MET A 42 1.00 -0.27 12.69
C MET A 42 0.11 0.02 13.88
N ASN A 43 -1.19 -0.04 13.66
CA ASN A 43 -2.15 -0.04 14.75
C ASN A 43 -1.80 -1.17 15.70
N SER A 44 -0.91 -0.86 16.64
CA SER A 44 -0.72 -1.74 17.78
C SER A 44 -2.09 -1.93 18.43
N PRO A 45 -2.55 -3.14 18.66
CA PRO A 45 -3.74 -3.39 19.46
C PRO A 45 -3.69 -2.68 20.81
N ALA A 46 -2.47 -2.39 21.31
CA ALA A 46 -2.20 -1.63 22.52
C ALA A 46 -2.51 -0.12 22.44
N ALA A 47 -2.61 0.46 21.24
CA ALA A 47 -2.81 1.90 21.08
C ALA A 47 -4.23 2.38 21.40
N GLY A 48 -5.17 1.47 21.66
CA GLY A 48 -6.52 1.78 22.09
C GLY A 48 -7.44 2.40 21.02
N LYS A 49 -8.74 2.43 21.34
CA LYS A 49 -9.81 2.87 20.43
C LYS A 49 -9.67 4.34 19.97
N LEU A 50 -9.27 5.22 20.90
CA LEU A 50 -9.15 6.67 20.66
C LEU A 50 -8.03 7.01 19.69
N TYR A 51 -6.92 6.29 19.74
CA TYR A 51 -5.79 6.53 18.86
C TYR A 51 -6.08 6.10 17.42
N GLY A 52 -6.75 4.97 17.24
CA GLY A 52 -7.17 4.49 15.93
C GLY A 52 -8.19 5.42 15.24
N GLN A 53 -9.04 6.10 15.99
CA GLN A 53 -9.97 7.08 15.45
C GLN A 53 -9.25 8.32 14.91
N GLY A 54 -8.32 8.90 15.68
CA GLY A 54 -7.56 10.08 15.27
C GLY A 54 -6.65 9.84 14.04
N LEU A 55 -6.31 8.59 13.73
CA LEU A 55 -5.53 8.26 12.55
C LEU A 55 -6.24 8.66 11.24
N PHE A 56 -7.56 8.55 11.20
CA PHE A 56 -8.36 8.80 10.00
C PHE A 56 -8.95 10.21 9.92
N GLU A 57 -8.69 11.06 10.90
CA GLU A 57 -9.14 12.45 10.90
C GLU A 57 -8.17 13.32 10.07
N VAL A 58 -8.65 13.77 8.92
CA VAL A 58 -7.84 14.50 7.92
C VAL A 58 -7.24 15.78 8.50
N GLU A 59 -8.02 16.58 9.21
CA GLU A 59 -7.58 17.87 9.73
C GLU A 59 -6.41 17.75 10.72
N ASN A 60 -6.43 16.72 11.55
CA ASN A 60 -5.35 16.44 12.51
C ASN A 60 -4.01 16.08 11.86
N LYS A 61 -3.99 15.85 10.56
CA LYS A 61 -2.78 15.47 9.81
C LYS A 61 -2.18 16.62 9.02
N ARG A 62 -2.86 17.73 8.88
CA ARG A 62 -2.35 18.93 8.17
C ARG A 62 -0.99 19.41 8.68
N PRO A 63 -0.68 19.47 9.98
CA PRO A 63 0.65 19.84 10.46
C PRO A 63 1.76 18.91 10.00
N ILE A 64 1.45 17.62 9.75
CA ILE A 64 2.40 16.62 9.31
C ILE A 64 2.85 16.91 7.88
N PHE A 65 1.88 17.18 6.99
CA PHE A 65 2.17 17.51 5.59
C PHE A 65 2.97 18.81 5.48
N ARG A 66 2.68 19.80 6.32
CA ARG A 66 3.49 21.02 6.42
C ARG A 66 4.91 20.74 6.88
N TYR A 67 5.08 19.84 7.86
CA TYR A 67 6.40 19.42 8.31
C TYR A 67 7.14 18.65 7.21
N GLU A 68 6.46 17.76 6.51
CA GLU A 68 7.00 17.05 5.35
C GLU A 68 7.51 18.01 4.29
N HIS A 69 6.69 18.98 3.92
CA HIS A 69 7.04 20.02 2.96
C HIS A 69 8.31 20.78 3.41
N LEU A 70 8.34 21.21 4.67
CA LEU A 70 9.54 21.86 5.24
C LEU A 70 10.76 20.94 5.19
N PHE A 71 10.61 19.67 5.53
CA PHE A 71 11.68 18.69 5.48
C PHE A 71 12.27 18.54 4.08
N PHE A 72 11.43 18.41 3.05
CA PHE A 72 11.88 18.35 1.66
C PHE A 72 12.44 19.67 1.17
N THR A 73 11.93 20.80 1.62
CA THR A 73 12.51 22.12 1.32
C THR A 73 13.94 22.22 1.84
N VAL A 74 14.19 21.76 3.05
CA VAL A 74 15.53 21.72 3.63
C VAL A 74 16.44 20.76 2.87
N LEU A 75 15.93 19.56 2.55
CA LEU A 75 16.71 18.59 1.76
C LEU A 75 17.07 19.13 0.39
N ASP A 76 16.16 19.81 -0.28
CA ASP A 76 16.38 20.39 -1.59
C ASP A 76 17.42 21.52 -1.57
N ALA A 77 17.46 22.28 -0.48
CA ALA A 77 18.50 23.29 -0.27
C ALA A 77 19.93 22.70 -0.18
N TYR A 78 20.06 21.49 0.38
CA TYR A 78 21.35 20.80 0.51
C TYR A 78 21.66 19.84 -0.63
N ARG A 79 20.65 19.21 -1.20
CA ARG A 79 20.74 18.21 -2.27
C ARG A 79 19.57 18.40 -3.24
N PRO A 80 19.64 19.43 -4.10
CA PRO A 80 18.54 19.73 -5.01
C PRO A 80 18.24 18.55 -5.91
N ALA A 81 16.96 18.27 -6.09
CA ALA A 81 16.51 17.28 -7.03
C ALA A 81 16.91 17.72 -8.45
N LYS A 82 17.41 16.79 -9.28
CA LYS A 82 17.77 17.11 -10.68
C LYS A 82 16.56 17.50 -11.52
N SER A 83 15.37 17.08 -11.13
CA SER A 83 14.11 17.32 -11.81
C SER A 83 12.95 17.43 -10.83
N HIS A 84 12.72 16.38 -10.03
CA HIS A 84 11.60 16.29 -9.09
C HIS A 84 11.92 15.30 -7.97
N TRP A 85 11.21 15.42 -6.87
CA TRP A 85 11.18 14.43 -5.81
C TRP A 85 10.16 13.32 -6.16
N THR A 86 10.54 12.07 -5.93
CA THR A 86 9.62 10.93 -6.04
C THR A 86 9.40 10.36 -4.66
N LEU A 87 8.17 10.48 -4.17
CA LEU A 87 7.76 9.98 -2.87
C LEU A 87 6.89 8.74 -3.04
N LYS A 88 6.96 7.81 -2.10
CA LYS A 88 6.14 6.60 -2.11
C LYS A 88 5.74 6.25 -0.69
N ALA A 89 4.42 6.20 -0.44
CA ALA A 89 3.85 5.57 0.74
C ALA A 89 2.36 5.28 0.51
N PRO A 90 1.87 4.07 0.81
CA PRO A 90 0.45 3.75 0.67
C PRO A 90 -0.45 4.64 1.53
N VAL A 91 0.06 5.10 2.65
CA VAL A 91 -0.66 5.93 3.62
C VAL A 91 -1.07 7.30 3.09
N TYR A 92 -0.40 7.82 2.06
CA TYR A 92 -0.82 9.07 1.41
C TYR A 92 -2.25 9.00 0.87
N ALA A 93 -2.70 7.83 0.45
CA ALA A 93 -4.06 7.63 -0.02
C ALA A 93 -5.14 7.96 1.02
N LEU A 94 -4.84 7.81 2.32
CA LEU A 94 -5.76 8.19 3.41
C LEU A 94 -6.02 9.70 3.49
N PHE A 95 -5.07 10.50 3.01
CA PHE A 95 -5.06 11.95 3.14
C PHE A 95 -5.06 12.65 1.78
N PHE A 96 -5.67 12.02 0.80
CA PHE A 96 -5.63 12.44 -0.60
C PHE A 96 -5.99 13.92 -0.80
N PRO A 97 -7.03 14.49 -0.15
CA PRO A 97 -7.32 15.93 -0.25
C PRO A 97 -6.17 16.80 0.23
N LEU A 98 -5.50 16.44 1.34
CA LEU A 98 -4.41 17.24 1.91
C LEU A 98 -3.18 17.28 1.01
N ILE A 99 -2.95 16.24 0.20
CA ILE A 99 -1.83 16.23 -0.74
C ILE A 99 -2.00 17.34 -1.78
N PHE A 100 -3.20 17.52 -2.32
CA PHE A 100 -3.47 18.58 -3.30
C PHE A 100 -3.46 19.98 -2.68
N ASP A 101 -3.82 20.10 -1.39
CA ASP A 101 -3.74 21.36 -0.66
C ASP A 101 -2.29 21.80 -0.41
N GLU A 102 -1.44 20.85 -0.01
CA GLU A 102 -0.05 21.13 0.36
C GLU A 102 0.89 21.14 -0.86
N TYR A 103 0.59 20.33 -1.87
CA TYR A 103 1.37 20.22 -3.12
C TYR A 103 0.47 20.46 -4.34
N PRO A 104 0.16 21.71 -4.69
CA PRO A 104 -0.77 22.02 -5.78
C PRO A 104 -0.34 21.51 -7.16
N ASP A 105 0.97 21.31 -7.37
CA ASP A 105 1.58 20.78 -8.60
C ASP A 105 1.88 19.27 -8.53
N VAL A 106 1.38 18.56 -7.51
CA VAL A 106 1.60 17.14 -7.35
C VAL A 106 1.17 16.35 -8.58
N ARG A 107 1.92 15.31 -8.88
CA ARG A 107 1.63 14.31 -9.91
C ARG A 107 1.54 12.95 -9.23
N LEU A 108 0.37 12.34 -9.28
CA LEU A 108 0.08 11.12 -8.53
C LEU A 108 0.02 9.93 -9.48
N VAL A 109 0.72 8.87 -9.12
CA VAL A 109 0.58 7.55 -9.74
C VAL A 109 -0.15 6.64 -8.74
N LEU A 110 -1.38 6.30 -9.05
CA LEU A 110 -2.19 5.39 -8.24
C LEU A 110 -2.06 3.97 -8.79
N THR A 111 -1.50 3.09 -7.98
CA THR A 111 -1.41 1.67 -8.34
C THR A 111 -2.68 0.93 -7.92
N HIS A 112 -3.33 0.27 -8.87
CA HIS A 112 -4.57 -0.48 -8.64
C HIS A 112 -4.33 -1.97 -8.69
N ARG A 113 -4.87 -2.67 -7.73
CA ARG A 113 -4.85 -4.13 -7.65
C ARG A 113 -6.14 -4.63 -7.01
N ASN A 114 -6.56 -5.84 -7.36
CA ASN A 114 -7.76 -6.47 -6.80
C ASN A 114 -7.71 -6.51 -5.26
N PRO A 115 -8.64 -5.86 -4.55
CA PRO A 115 -8.65 -5.81 -3.08
C PRO A 115 -8.69 -7.19 -2.42
N LEU A 116 -9.37 -8.16 -3.02
CA LEU A 116 -9.46 -9.54 -2.51
C LEU A 116 -8.10 -10.25 -2.51
N VAL A 117 -7.18 -9.82 -3.37
CA VAL A 117 -5.81 -10.34 -3.42
C VAL A 117 -4.87 -9.51 -2.55
N THR A 118 -5.09 -8.21 -2.47
CA THR A 118 -4.21 -7.27 -1.76
C THR A 118 -4.39 -7.34 -0.25
N LEU A 119 -5.64 -7.40 0.23
CA LEU A 119 -5.94 -7.38 1.65
C LEU A 119 -5.24 -8.50 2.45
N PRO A 120 -5.33 -9.79 2.08
CA PRO A 120 -4.64 -10.84 2.83
C PRO A 120 -3.11 -10.71 2.75
N SER A 121 -2.58 -10.16 1.65
CA SER A 121 -1.14 -9.88 1.51
C SER A 121 -0.68 -8.79 2.49
N VAL A 122 -1.43 -7.70 2.61
CA VAL A 122 -1.16 -6.63 3.57
C VAL A 122 -1.31 -7.13 5.00
N CYS A 123 -2.35 -7.93 5.29
CA CYS A 123 -2.51 -8.55 6.60
C CYS A 123 -1.28 -9.37 6.97
N ARG A 124 -0.77 -10.20 6.06
CA ARG A 124 0.42 -11.02 6.32
C ARG A 124 1.66 -10.19 6.61
N LEU A 125 1.88 -9.14 5.83
CA LEU A 125 3.00 -8.22 6.03
C LEU A 125 2.91 -7.53 7.40
N MET A 126 1.76 -6.93 7.72
CA MET A 126 1.55 -6.19 8.96
C MET A 126 1.51 -7.09 10.20
N GLU A 127 1.00 -8.32 10.08
CA GLU A 127 1.02 -9.33 11.13
C GLU A 127 2.44 -9.62 11.61
N SER A 128 3.39 -9.73 10.68
CA SER A 128 4.80 -9.98 11.00
C SER A 128 5.38 -8.88 11.91
N TRP A 129 5.00 -7.63 11.68
CA TRP A 129 5.39 -6.51 12.53
C TRP A 129 4.71 -6.58 13.90
N CYS A 130 3.40 -6.84 13.95
CA CYS A 130 2.67 -6.89 15.21
C CYS A 130 3.21 -8.00 16.13
N ILE A 131 3.43 -9.20 15.59
CA ILE A 131 3.96 -10.34 16.36
C ILE A 131 5.37 -10.07 16.88
N ALA A 132 6.22 -9.37 16.12
CA ALA A 132 7.58 -9.05 16.55
C ALA A 132 7.62 -8.20 17.83
N PHE A 133 6.58 -7.41 18.10
CA PHE A 133 6.46 -6.54 19.27
C PHE A 133 5.46 -7.05 20.32
N ASP A 134 4.80 -8.18 20.07
CA ASP A 134 3.87 -8.83 21.00
C ASP A 134 4.64 -9.64 22.03
N LYS A 135 4.96 -9.00 23.18
CA LYS A 135 5.71 -9.65 24.26
C LYS A 135 4.88 -10.61 25.11
N ASP A 136 3.59 -10.40 25.16
CA ASP A 136 2.67 -11.06 26.08
C ASP A 136 1.88 -12.18 25.42
N GLY A 137 2.04 -12.37 24.10
CA GLY A 137 1.22 -13.32 23.32
C GLY A 137 -0.26 -12.91 23.24
N SER A 138 -0.54 -11.60 23.37
CA SER A 138 -1.90 -11.04 23.37
C SER A 138 -2.43 -10.70 21.98
N PHE A 139 -1.66 -10.98 20.92
CA PHE A 139 -2.02 -10.68 19.55
C PHE A 139 -3.29 -11.42 19.11
N ASP A 140 -4.35 -10.67 18.87
CA ASP A 140 -5.61 -11.17 18.31
C ASP A 140 -5.64 -10.94 16.79
N LYS A 141 -5.41 -12.01 16.05
CA LYS A 141 -5.35 -12.02 14.59
C LYS A 141 -6.64 -11.51 13.92
N HIS A 142 -7.80 -11.90 14.46
CA HIS A 142 -9.08 -11.49 13.86
C HIS A 142 -9.42 -10.04 14.14
N ARG A 143 -9.12 -9.55 15.34
CA ARG A 143 -9.24 -8.11 15.66
C ARG A 143 -8.30 -7.28 14.81
N PHE A 144 -7.07 -7.72 14.68
CA PHE A 144 -6.07 -7.10 13.80
C PHE A 144 -6.57 -7.05 12.35
N ALA A 145 -7.06 -8.16 11.81
CA ALA A 145 -7.57 -8.25 10.44
C ALA A 145 -8.72 -7.28 10.16
N LYS A 146 -9.65 -7.11 11.12
CA LYS A 146 -10.73 -6.11 11.02
C LYS A 146 -10.19 -4.69 10.91
N LEU A 147 -9.13 -4.34 11.64
CA LEU A 147 -8.49 -3.03 11.54
C LEU A 147 -7.81 -2.84 10.19
N GLN A 148 -7.13 -3.88 9.69
CA GLN A 148 -6.51 -3.84 8.36
C GLN A 148 -7.55 -3.69 7.24
N ARG A 149 -8.72 -4.32 7.37
CA ARG A 149 -9.83 -4.15 6.43
C ARG A 149 -10.32 -2.69 6.39
N ILE A 150 -10.53 -2.06 7.55
CA ILE A 150 -10.94 -0.66 7.63
C ILE A 150 -9.87 0.26 7.00
N ALA A 151 -8.60 0.00 7.26
CA ALA A 151 -7.51 0.77 6.67
C ALA A 151 -7.45 0.59 5.14
N ALA A 152 -7.60 -0.64 4.65
CA ALA A 152 -7.59 -0.95 3.22
C ALA A 152 -8.79 -0.31 2.50
N GLU A 153 -9.98 -0.36 3.11
CA GLU A 153 -11.17 0.31 2.57
C GLU A 153 -10.90 1.80 2.38
N LYS A 154 -10.38 2.48 3.41
CA LYS A 154 -10.07 3.91 3.32
C LYS A 154 -8.98 4.22 2.30
N ILE A 155 -7.88 3.44 2.27
CA ILE A 155 -6.79 3.61 1.30
C ILE A 155 -7.30 3.51 -0.15
N ILE A 156 -8.27 2.63 -0.40
CA ILE A 156 -8.84 2.41 -1.73
C ILE A 156 -9.93 3.45 -2.04
N MET A 157 -10.86 3.66 -1.11
CA MET A 157 -12.06 4.42 -1.40
C MET A 157 -11.89 5.93 -1.25
N VAL A 158 -10.99 6.43 -0.39
CA VAL A 158 -10.78 7.87 -0.24
C VAL A 158 -10.31 8.51 -1.56
N PRO A 159 -9.26 8.03 -2.25
CA PRO A 159 -8.89 8.56 -3.56
C PRO A 159 -10.00 8.38 -4.60
N PHE A 160 -10.64 7.22 -4.60
CA PHE A 160 -11.69 6.89 -5.57
C PHE A 160 -12.90 7.84 -5.45
N GLN A 161 -13.35 8.14 -4.25
CA GLN A 161 -14.47 9.08 -4.02
C GLN A 161 -14.04 10.54 -4.22
N PHE A 162 -12.82 10.90 -3.80
CA PHE A 162 -12.30 12.25 -4.01
C PHE A 162 -12.34 12.65 -5.49
N ARG A 163 -11.89 11.78 -6.37
CA ARG A 163 -11.86 12.02 -7.82
C ARG A 163 -13.24 12.33 -8.40
N LYS A 164 -14.29 11.67 -7.93
CA LYS A 164 -15.67 11.93 -8.38
C LYS A 164 -16.13 13.36 -8.10
N GLY A 165 -15.67 13.92 -6.98
CA GLY A 165 -15.98 15.29 -6.59
C GLY A 165 -15.02 16.34 -7.16
N ASN A 166 -13.89 15.92 -7.74
CA ASN A 166 -12.81 16.82 -8.18
C ASN A 166 -12.28 16.43 -9.57
N PRO A 167 -13.11 16.49 -10.62
CA PRO A 167 -12.71 16.10 -11.98
C PRO A 167 -11.59 16.99 -12.57
N ASP A 168 -11.40 18.20 -12.05
CA ASP A 168 -10.31 19.11 -12.41
C ASP A 168 -8.92 18.57 -12.01
N LYS A 169 -8.86 17.61 -11.07
CA LYS A 169 -7.62 16.98 -10.62
C LYS A 169 -7.18 15.77 -11.48
N GLU A 170 -8.01 15.30 -12.39
CA GLU A 170 -7.70 14.12 -13.23
C GLU A 170 -6.43 14.29 -14.08
N GLY A 171 -6.10 15.50 -14.47
CA GLY A 171 -4.84 15.81 -15.18
C GLY A 171 -3.58 15.50 -14.37
N GLN A 172 -3.68 15.50 -13.04
CA GLN A 172 -2.58 15.25 -12.11
C GLN A 172 -2.48 13.79 -11.64
N ILE A 173 -3.38 12.91 -12.10
CA ILE A 173 -3.47 11.52 -11.65
C ILE A 173 -3.24 10.58 -12.83
N PHE A 174 -2.41 9.56 -12.61
CA PHE A 174 -2.20 8.43 -13.53
C PHE A 174 -2.60 7.13 -12.85
N ASP A 175 -3.57 6.41 -13.43
CA ASP A 175 -3.96 5.08 -12.99
C ASP A 175 -2.98 4.04 -13.54
N CYS A 176 -2.41 3.24 -12.65
CA CYS A 176 -1.45 2.21 -12.97
C CYS A 176 -2.00 0.85 -12.53
N LEU A 177 -2.52 0.08 -13.46
CA LEU A 177 -3.00 -1.27 -13.17
C LEU A 177 -1.82 -2.20 -12.89
N TYR A 178 -1.86 -2.90 -11.76
CA TYR A 178 -0.77 -3.81 -11.35
C TYR A 178 -0.45 -4.87 -12.41
N ALA A 179 -1.45 -5.40 -13.11
CA ALA A 179 -1.25 -6.39 -14.15
C ALA A 179 -0.46 -5.84 -15.35
N GLU A 180 -0.71 -4.59 -15.74
CA GLU A 180 0.02 -3.92 -16.82
C GLU A 180 1.44 -3.59 -16.40
N LEU A 181 1.61 -3.01 -15.20
CA LEU A 181 2.93 -2.73 -14.63
C LEU A 181 3.77 -4.00 -14.51
N PHE A 182 3.13 -5.11 -14.16
CA PHE A 182 3.78 -6.40 -14.05
C PHE A 182 4.23 -6.96 -15.39
N SER A 183 3.41 -6.82 -16.44
CA SER A 183 3.70 -7.37 -17.77
C SER A 183 4.73 -6.54 -18.54
N ASP A 184 4.64 -5.20 -18.45
CA ASP A 184 5.54 -4.28 -19.16
C ASP A 184 5.80 -2.99 -18.37
N PRO A 185 6.66 -3.05 -17.36
CA PRO A 185 6.98 -1.89 -16.51
C PRO A 185 7.60 -0.73 -17.29
N ILE A 186 8.38 -1.01 -18.35
CA ILE A 186 9.03 0.02 -19.15
C ILE A 186 8.00 0.89 -19.89
N THR A 187 7.04 0.25 -20.54
CA THR A 187 5.98 0.96 -21.25
C THR A 187 5.10 1.76 -20.29
N ILE A 188 4.78 1.21 -19.11
CA ILE A 188 4.00 1.96 -18.11
C ILE A 188 4.74 3.20 -17.63
N VAL A 189 6.03 3.09 -17.34
CA VAL A 189 6.83 4.26 -16.93
C VAL A 189 6.91 5.30 -18.06
N LYS A 190 7.04 4.87 -19.33
CA LYS A 190 6.96 5.80 -20.46
C LYS A 190 5.65 6.57 -20.49
N LYS A 191 4.51 5.90 -20.36
CA LYS A 191 3.18 6.52 -20.31
C LYS A 191 3.05 7.54 -19.15
N ILE A 192 3.61 7.23 -17.98
CA ILE A 192 3.64 8.14 -16.83
C ILE A 192 4.42 9.40 -17.17
N TYR A 193 5.62 9.26 -17.74
CA TYR A 193 6.47 10.39 -18.11
C TYR A 193 5.83 11.24 -19.21
N GLU A 194 5.18 10.61 -20.18
CA GLU A 194 4.43 11.28 -21.24
C GLU A 194 3.25 12.09 -20.68
N LYS A 195 2.40 11.47 -19.86
CA LYS A 195 1.25 12.13 -19.23
C LYS A 195 1.66 13.37 -18.44
N PHE A 196 2.75 13.28 -17.71
CA PHE A 196 3.19 14.36 -16.82
C PHE A 196 4.22 15.29 -17.47
N HIS A 197 4.47 15.13 -18.78
CA HIS A 197 5.44 15.94 -19.54
C HIS A 197 6.84 15.93 -18.91
N ILE A 198 7.25 14.78 -18.33
CA ILE A 198 8.57 14.58 -17.75
C ILE A 198 9.50 14.07 -18.85
N ARG A 199 10.71 14.61 -18.92
CA ARG A 199 11.70 14.17 -19.90
C ARG A 199 12.09 12.71 -19.69
N TYR A 200 11.76 11.86 -20.65
CA TYR A 200 12.19 10.45 -20.70
C TYR A 200 13.46 10.33 -21.56
N THR A 201 14.46 9.61 -21.08
CA THR A 201 15.75 9.45 -21.79
C THR A 201 16.08 7.99 -22.02
N GLY A 202 16.83 7.68 -23.09
CA GLY A 202 17.33 6.33 -23.35
C GLY A 202 18.26 5.81 -22.25
N GLU A 203 19.04 6.67 -21.61
CA GLU A 203 19.85 6.32 -20.44
C GLU A 203 19.00 5.87 -19.26
N PHE A 204 17.89 6.58 -18.98
CA PHE A 204 16.96 6.18 -17.92
C PHE A 204 16.31 4.82 -18.23
N GLU A 205 15.88 4.62 -19.48
CA GLU A 205 15.35 3.31 -19.92
C GLU A 205 16.34 2.17 -19.71
N GLN A 206 17.59 2.39 -20.10
CA GLN A 206 18.62 1.37 -19.95
C GLN A 206 18.88 1.04 -18.47
N ARG A 207 18.89 2.03 -17.59
CA ARG A 207 19.00 1.80 -16.14
C ARG A 207 17.84 0.98 -15.58
N MET A 208 16.62 1.23 -16.06
CA MET A 208 15.44 0.43 -15.65
C MET A 208 15.57 -1.01 -16.13
N LYS A 209 16.04 -1.25 -17.36
CA LYS A 209 16.26 -2.62 -17.88
C LYS A 209 17.26 -3.38 -17.03
N VAL A 210 18.39 -2.78 -16.71
CA VAL A 210 19.39 -3.39 -15.81
C VAL A 210 18.80 -3.70 -14.44
N TYR A 211 18.06 -2.74 -13.85
CA TYR A 211 17.41 -2.95 -12.58
C TYR A 211 16.43 -4.14 -12.60
N LEU A 212 15.65 -4.30 -13.67
CA LEU A 212 14.69 -5.39 -13.81
C LEU A 212 15.39 -6.75 -13.99
N GLU A 213 16.54 -6.79 -14.67
CA GLU A 213 17.36 -7.99 -14.80
C GLU A 213 17.91 -8.46 -13.44
N ASP A 214 18.39 -7.52 -12.62
CA ASP A 214 18.96 -7.80 -11.30
C ASP A 214 17.88 -8.15 -10.25
N ASN A 215 16.65 -7.66 -10.44
CA ASN A 215 15.54 -7.80 -9.51
C ASN A 215 14.38 -8.61 -10.09
N LYS A 216 14.68 -9.78 -10.61
CA LYS A 216 13.66 -10.68 -11.16
C LYS A 216 12.63 -11.03 -10.10
N GLN A 217 11.37 -11.01 -10.50
CA GLN A 217 10.25 -11.30 -9.62
C GLN A 217 10.33 -12.74 -9.08
N GLY A 218 9.90 -12.89 -7.81
CA GLY A 218 9.99 -14.17 -7.12
C GLY A 218 11.37 -14.48 -6.53
N LYS A 219 12.34 -13.56 -6.62
CA LYS A 219 13.67 -13.69 -6.02
C LYS A 219 13.64 -14.07 -4.52
N TYR A 220 12.59 -13.62 -3.81
CA TYR A 220 12.41 -13.85 -2.38
C TYR A 220 11.29 -14.84 -2.04
N GLY A 221 10.83 -15.64 -3.00
CA GLY A 221 9.80 -16.66 -2.79
C GLY A 221 8.37 -16.24 -3.13
N ARG A 222 7.44 -17.21 -3.02
CA ARG A 222 5.99 -16.97 -3.18
C ARG A 222 5.30 -17.19 -1.85
N HIS A 223 4.65 -16.16 -1.33
CA HIS A 223 3.86 -16.27 -0.10
C HIS A 223 2.49 -16.85 -0.41
N LYS A 224 2.06 -17.79 0.44
CA LYS A 224 0.69 -18.29 0.46
C LYS A 224 -0.06 -17.58 1.57
N TYR A 225 -1.16 -16.94 1.26
CA TYR A 225 -2.09 -16.30 2.19
C TYR A 225 -3.50 -16.39 1.61
N SER A 226 -4.50 -16.47 2.48
CA SER A 226 -5.90 -16.53 2.07
C SER A 226 -6.76 -15.58 2.90
N LEU A 227 -7.94 -15.25 2.38
CA LEU A 227 -8.91 -14.42 3.09
C LEU A 227 -9.46 -15.15 4.32
N GLU A 228 -9.66 -16.46 4.21
CA GLU A 228 -10.18 -17.33 5.28
C GLU A 228 -9.24 -17.36 6.49
N GLU A 229 -7.92 -17.30 6.27
CA GLU A 229 -6.92 -17.26 7.34
C GLU A 229 -7.14 -16.07 8.29
N TYR A 230 -7.70 -14.98 7.78
CA TYR A 230 -8.01 -13.75 8.51
C TYR A 230 -9.49 -13.63 8.89
N GLY A 231 -10.30 -14.65 8.62
CA GLY A 231 -11.73 -14.67 8.92
C GLY A 231 -12.56 -13.77 7.99
N PHE A 232 -12.09 -13.49 6.79
CA PHE A 232 -12.82 -12.69 5.81
C PHE A 232 -13.72 -13.57 4.93
N ASP A 233 -14.94 -13.09 4.71
CA ASP A 233 -15.85 -13.65 3.73
C ASP A 233 -15.65 -12.96 2.37
N VAL A 234 -15.43 -13.76 1.33
CA VAL A 234 -15.11 -13.30 -0.02
C VAL A 234 -16.25 -12.48 -0.61
N GLN A 235 -17.50 -12.93 -0.42
CA GLN A 235 -18.68 -12.25 -0.99
C GLN A 235 -18.93 -10.92 -0.29
N SER A 236 -18.79 -10.88 1.03
CA SER A 236 -18.91 -9.65 1.82
C SER A 236 -17.88 -8.61 1.39
N LEU A 237 -16.62 -9.00 1.22
CA LEU A 237 -15.57 -8.11 0.74
C LEU A 237 -15.80 -7.66 -0.71
N TYR A 238 -16.26 -8.56 -1.58
CA TYR A 238 -16.60 -8.18 -2.94
C TYR A 238 -17.68 -7.11 -2.98
N GLN A 239 -18.74 -7.26 -2.17
CA GLN A 239 -19.80 -6.24 -2.09
C GLN A 239 -19.29 -4.91 -1.54
N GLU A 240 -18.39 -4.94 -0.55
CA GLU A 240 -17.79 -3.73 0.02
C GLU A 240 -16.97 -2.93 -1.00
N PHE A 241 -16.19 -3.62 -1.83
CA PHE A 241 -15.35 -3.00 -2.85
C PHE A 241 -15.97 -2.98 -4.24
N LYS A 242 -17.25 -3.35 -4.38
CA LYS A 242 -17.86 -3.61 -5.68
C LYS A 242 -17.70 -2.46 -6.67
N GLU A 243 -17.97 -1.24 -6.24
CA GLU A 243 -17.90 -0.06 -7.10
C GLU A 243 -16.49 0.17 -7.66
N TYR A 244 -15.48 0.03 -6.82
CA TYR A 244 -14.08 0.11 -7.22
C TYR A 244 -13.68 -1.06 -8.13
N MET A 245 -14.09 -2.26 -7.77
CA MET A 245 -13.75 -3.47 -8.53
C MET A 245 -14.38 -3.45 -9.92
N ASP A 246 -15.64 -3.05 -10.03
CA ASP A 246 -16.34 -2.89 -11.31
C ASP A 246 -15.67 -1.81 -12.18
N HIS A 247 -15.27 -0.69 -11.58
CA HIS A 247 -14.60 0.41 -12.29
C HIS A 247 -13.27 -0.02 -12.92
N TYR A 248 -12.46 -0.81 -12.21
CA TYR A 248 -11.16 -1.27 -12.70
C TYR A 248 -11.19 -2.68 -13.31
N GLY A 249 -12.36 -3.27 -13.53
CA GLY A 249 -12.54 -4.58 -14.19
C GLY A 249 -12.05 -5.76 -13.33
N TYR A 250 -12.10 -5.66 -12.00
CA TYR A 250 -11.74 -6.75 -11.11
C TYR A 250 -12.95 -7.63 -10.77
N GLY A 251 -12.81 -8.94 -10.93
CA GLY A 251 -13.75 -9.94 -10.45
C GLY A 251 -13.25 -10.70 -9.23
N ILE A 252 -14.07 -11.61 -8.70
CA ILE A 252 -13.63 -12.58 -7.71
C ILE A 252 -12.68 -13.56 -8.41
N PRO A 253 -11.43 -13.73 -7.91
CA PRO A 253 -10.49 -14.66 -8.52
C PRO A 253 -11.01 -16.10 -8.48
N ASP A 254 -10.87 -16.87 -9.57
CA ASP A 254 -11.38 -18.25 -9.69
C ASP A 254 -10.99 -19.15 -8.52
N LYS A 255 -9.76 -19.02 -8.04
CA LYS A 255 -9.25 -19.78 -6.87
C LYS A 255 -9.98 -19.48 -5.56
N MET A 256 -10.76 -18.40 -5.49
CA MET A 256 -11.54 -17.98 -4.32
C MET A 256 -13.03 -18.32 -4.47
N VAL A 257 -13.46 -18.74 -5.67
CA VAL A 257 -14.82 -19.25 -5.89
C VAL A 257 -14.85 -20.67 -5.33
N ARG A 258 -15.56 -20.89 -4.23
CA ARG A 258 -15.78 -22.26 -3.75
C ARG A 258 -16.62 -23.00 -4.79
N PRO A 259 -16.26 -24.24 -5.19
CA PRO A 259 -17.16 -25.05 -5.98
C PRO A 259 -18.46 -25.21 -5.15
N VAL A 260 -19.58 -24.84 -5.74
CA VAL A 260 -20.90 -25.14 -5.16
C VAL A 260 -20.90 -26.64 -4.93
N ALA A 261 -20.97 -27.07 -3.67
CA ALA A 261 -21.15 -28.49 -3.34
C ALA A 261 -22.46 -28.89 -4.00
N LEU A 262 -22.36 -29.61 -5.12
CA LEU A 262 -23.50 -30.31 -5.70
C LEU A 262 -24.02 -31.21 -4.61
N GLY A 263 -25.18 -30.82 -4.03
CA GLY A 263 -25.84 -31.58 -3.01
C GLY A 263 -25.96 -33.03 -3.47
N SER A 264 -25.34 -33.92 -2.70
CA SER A 264 -25.64 -35.33 -2.82
C SER A 264 -27.12 -35.51 -2.44
N GLU A 265 -28.00 -35.50 -3.45
CA GLU A 265 -29.29 -36.15 -3.30
C GLU A 265 -29.00 -37.60 -2.97
N LYS A 266 -29.02 -37.92 -1.70
CA LYS A 266 -29.21 -39.32 -1.26
C LYS A 266 -30.60 -39.69 -1.71
N ALA A 267 -30.66 -40.40 -2.83
CA ALA A 267 -31.83 -41.18 -3.19
C ALA A 267 -32.16 -42.11 -2.01
N LEU A 268 -33.29 -41.87 -1.38
CA LEU A 268 -33.97 -42.83 -0.55
C LEU A 268 -34.53 -43.88 -1.52
N GLY A 269 -33.93 -45.04 -1.47
CA GLY A 269 -34.45 -46.30 -1.97
C GLY A 269 -34.56 -47.28 -0.80
#